data_170782ab1aba1d0cd81d8b36f09f3903
#
_entry.id   170782ab1aba1d0cd81d8b36f09f3903
#
_cell.length_a   1.000
_cell.length_b   1.000
_cell.length_c   1.000
_cell.angle_alpha   90.00
_cell.angle_beta   90.00
_cell.angle_gamma   90.00
#
_symmetry.space_group_name_H-M   'P 1'
#
loop_
_entity.id
_entity.type
_entity.pdbx_description
1 polymer ?
#
loop_
_entity_poly.entity_id
_entity_poly.type
_entity_poly.pdbx_seq_one_letter_code
_entity_poly.pdbx_strand_id
1 'polypeptide(L)'
;MLEKTAKIYVAGHNGLVGSAICENLLRRGYTNLAKRSHQELDLTDQYAVEQFFDEERPDAVVLAAAFVGGIMANSIYRADFIMQNMKMQCNVISSAYSHKVQKLLFLGS
;
A
#
# COMPACT_ATOMS: atom_id res chain seq x y z
N MET A 1 -15.42 4.63 12.57
CA MET A 1 -15.72 4.56 11.15
C MET A 1 -15.05 5.70 10.40
N LEU A 2 -14.59 5.42 9.20
CA LEU A 2 -13.85 6.38 8.41
C LEU A 2 -14.78 7.37 7.73
N GLU A 3 -14.42 8.65 7.78
CA GLU A 3 -15.17 9.69 7.10
C GLU A 3 -15.00 9.58 5.60
N LYS A 4 -16.01 9.99 4.84
CA LYS A 4 -15.91 9.95 3.38
C LYS A 4 -14.84 10.88 2.82
N THR A 5 -14.46 11.90 3.59
CA THR A 5 -13.40 12.83 3.20
C THR A 5 -12.02 12.34 3.59
N ALA A 6 -11.91 11.21 4.28
CA ALA A 6 -10.64 10.68 4.73
C ALA A 6 -9.72 10.40 3.53
N LYS A 7 -8.45 10.69 3.72
CA LYS A 7 -7.45 10.39 2.71
C LYS A 7 -7.03 8.94 2.86
N ILE A 8 -7.19 8.18 1.80
CA ILE A 8 -6.85 6.75 1.79
C ILE A 8 -5.72 6.52 0.79
N TYR A 9 -4.62 5.99 1.29
CA TYR A 9 -3.52 5.61 0.42
C TYR A 9 -3.67 4.14 0.03
N VAL A 10 -3.75 3.88 -1.27
CA VAL A 10 -3.81 2.51 -1.78
C VAL A 10 -2.47 2.17 -2.39
N ALA A 11 -1.68 1.40 -1.66
CA ALA A 11 -0.39 0.92 -2.14
C ALA A 11 -0.64 -0.21 -3.12
N GLY A 12 -0.13 -0.06 -4.34
CA GLY A 12 -0.35 -1.06 -5.38
C GLY A 12 -1.61 -0.82 -6.18
N HIS A 13 -1.99 0.43 -6.37
CA HIS A 13 -3.23 0.79 -7.06
C HIS A 13 -3.28 0.33 -8.51
N ASN A 14 -2.13 0.08 -9.12
CA ASN A 14 -2.06 -0.37 -10.52
C ASN A 14 -2.25 -1.86 -10.68
N GLY A 15 -2.16 -2.62 -9.59
CA GLY A 15 -2.35 -4.06 -9.67
C GLY A 15 -3.82 -4.42 -9.78
N LEU A 16 -4.08 -5.69 -10.05
CA LEU A 16 -5.44 -6.17 -10.21
C LEU A 16 -6.28 -5.92 -8.96
N VAL A 17 -5.75 -6.31 -7.81
CA VAL A 17 -6.47 -6.14 -6.55
C VAL A 17 -6.56 -4.68 -6.17
N GLY A 18 -5.44 -3.95 -6.29
CA GLY A 18 -5.40 -2.54 -5.91
C GLY A 18 -6.34 -1.69 -6.74
N SER A 19 -6.42 -1.94 -8.04
CA SER A 19 -7.31 -1.15 -8.88
C SER A 19 -8.78 -1.45 -8.57
N ALA A 20 -9.10 -2.71 -8.27
CA ALA A 20 -10.46 -3.07 -7.88
C ALA A 20 -10.86 -2.40 -6.58
N ILE A 21 -9.93 -2.30 -5.64
CA ILE A 21 -10.18 -1.62 -4.37
C ILE A 21 -10.42 -0.14 -4.58
N CYS A 22 -9.62 0.51 -5.43
CA CYS A 22 -9.81 1.92 -5.73
C CYS A 22 -11.20 2.17 -6.31
N GLU A 23 -11.60 1.33 -7.25
CA GLU A 23 -12.90 1.46 -7.87
C GLU A 23 -14.02 1.29 -6.85
N ASN A 24 -13.87 0.30 -5.97
CA ASN A 24 -14.85 0.06 -4.92
C ASN A 24 -14.96 1.24 -3.97
N LEU A 25 -13.83 1.81 -3.56
CA LEU A 25 -13.83 2.95 -2.66
C LEU A 25 -14.51 4.16 -3.29
N LEU A 26 -14.21 4.42 -4.56
CA LEU A 26 -14.84 5.53 -5.26
C LEU A 26 -16.35 5.34 -5.32
N ARG A 27 -16.78 4.12 -5.58
CA ARG A 27 -18.21 3.80 -5.66
C ARG A 27 -18.90 4.03 -4.32
N ARG A 28 -18.18 3.84 -3.22
CA ARG A 28 -18.73 4.05 -1.88
C ARG A 28 -18.63 5.47 -1.41
N GLY A 29 -18.11 6.37 -2.23
CA GLY A 29 -18.05 7.78 -1.89
C GLY A 29 -16.73 8.26 -1.32
N TYR A 30 -15.73 7.39 -1.22
CA TYR A 30 -14.40 7.77 -0.78
C TYR A 30 -13.62 8.25 -2.00
N THR A 31 -13.52 9.56 -2.18
CA THR A 31 -12.90 10.13 -3.37
C THR A 31 -11.50 10.68 -3.14
N ASN A 32 -11.08 10.78 -1.89
CA ASN A 32 -9.78 11.33 -1.57
C ASN A 32 -8.74 10.21 -1.47
N LEU A 33 -8.40 9.65 -2.63
CA LEU A 33 -7.47 8.53 -2.70
C LEU A 33 -6.08 9.02 -3.08
N ALA A 34 -5.09 8.63 -2.29
CA ALA A 34 -3.70 8.89 -2.62
C ALA A 34 -3.16 7.66 -3.33
N LYS A 35 -2.55 7.87 -4.48
CA LYS A 35 -2.01 6.78 -5.29
C LYS A 35 -0.65 7.18 -5.83
N ARG A 36 0.29 6.25 -5.79
CA ARG A 36 1.62 6.46 -6.35
C ARG A 36 2.03 5.24 -7.12
N SER A 37 2.51 5.45 -8.33
CA SER A 37 3.03 4.35 -9.12
C SER A 37 4.36 3.88 -8.53
N HIS A 38 4.80 2.72 -8.96
CA HIS A 38 6.07 2.17 -8.54
C HIS A 38 7.23 3.12 -8.85
N GLN A 39 7.12 3.86 -9.92
CA GLN A 39 8.14 4.82 -10.32
C GLN A 39 8.08 6.09 -9.46
N GLU A 40 6.90 6.45 -9.01
CA GLU A 40 6.73 7.64 -8.18
C GLU A 40 7.13 7.39 -6.73
N LEU A 41 6.89 6.19 -6.24
CA LEU A 41 7.21 5.83 -4.87
C LEU A 41 7.66 4.38 -4.83
N ASP A 42 8.94 4.18 -4.59
CA ASP A 42 9.51 2.86 -4.43
C ASP A 42 9.33 2.43 -2.97
N LEU A 43 8.45 1.48 -2.74
CA LEU A 43 8.11 1.05 -1.39
C LEU A 43 9.24 0.28 -0.70
N THR A 44 10.26 -0.12 -1.44
CA THR A 44 11.44 -0.73 -0.81
C THR A 44 12.39 0.32 -0.23
N ASP A 45 12.17 1.58 -0.55
CA ASP A 45 12.99 2.69 -0.06
C ASP A 45 12.32 3.30 1.18
N GLN A 46 12.84 2.96 2.34
CA GLN A 46 12.25 3.39 3.60
C GLN A 46 12.16 4.91 3.72
N TYR A 47 13.19 5.60 3.29
CA TYR A 47 13.21 7.05 3.38
C TYR A 47 12.10 7.67 2.52
N ALA A 48 11.95 7.17 1.30
CA ALA A 48 10.93 7.68 0.40
C ALA A 48 9.53 7.45 0.96
N VAL A 49 9.31 6.29 1.57
CA VAL A 49 8.02 5.97 2.18
C VAL A 49 7.74 6.90 3.35
N GLU A 50 8.74 7.14 4.20
CA GLU A 50 8.59 8.06 5.33
C GLU A 50 8.23 9.45 4.86
N GLN A 51 8.90 9.92 3.83
CA GLN A 51 8.62 11.25 3.28
C GLN A 51 7.22 11.35 2.71
N PHE A 52 6.79 10.31 2.02
CA PHE A 52 5.44 10.26 1.47
C PHE A 52 4.40 10.39 2.58
N PHE A 53 4.59 9.65 3.68
CA PHE A 53 3.65 9.70 4.78
C PHE A 53 3.69 11.06 5.48
N ASP A 54 4.86 11.67 5.57
CA ASP A 54 4.97 13.02 6.14
C ASP A 54 4.20 14.05 5.34
N GLU A 55 4.26 13.93 4.01
CA GLU A 55 3.62 14.90 3.13
C GLU A 55 2.13 14.67 3.00
N GLU A 56 1.73 13.42 2.82
CA GLU A 56 0.34 13.11 2.50
C GLU A 56 -0.54 12.89 3.71
N ARG A 57 0.04 12.40 4.80
CA ARG A 57 -0.69 12.16 6.04
C ARG A 57 -1.99 11.40 5.83
N PRO A 58 -1.94 10.21 5.24
CA PRO A 58 -3.19 9.48 4.99
C PRO A 58 -3.86 9.06 6.29
N ASP A 59 -5.18 9.00 6.26
CA ASP A 59 -5.97 8.55 7.41
C ASP A 59 -6.08 7.03 7.44
N ALA A 60 -6.00 6.43 6.27
CA ALA A 60 -6.09 4.98 6.15
C ALA A 60 -5.16 4.51 5.03
N VAL A 61 -4.70 3.29 5.16
CA VAL A 61 -3.80 2.69 4.18
C VAL A 61 -4.31 1.30 3.82
N VAL A 62 -4.38 1.03 2.53
CA VAL A 62 -4.67 -0.31 2.02
C VAL A 62 -3.40 -0.81 1.37
N LEU A 63 -2.85 -1.88 1.90
CA LEU A 63 -1.58 -2.41 1.41
C LEU A 63 -1.84 -3.59 0.48
N ALA A 64 -1.80 -3.32 -0.82
CA ALA A 64 -2.00 -4.33 -1.85
C ALA A 64 -0.75 -4.56 -2.68
N ALA A 65 0.28 -3.74 -2.49
CA ALA A 65 1.44 -3.73 -3.38
C ALA A 65 2.26 -5.01 -3.36
N ALA A 66 2.28 -5.66 -2.21
CA ALA A 66 3.12 -6.84 -2.04
C ALA A 66 2.38 -8.13 -2.37
N PHE A 67 1.18 -8.02 -2.89
CA PHE A 67 0.32 -9.16 -3.08
C PHE A 67 0.51 -9.82 -4.43
N VAL A 68 1.51 -10.65 -4.56
CA VAL A 68 1.69 -11.41 -5.79
C VAL A 68 2.41 -12.73 -5.52
N GLY A 69 2.65 -13.00 -4.27
CA GLY A 69 3.54 -14.10 -3.90
C GLY A 69 3.06 -15.47 -4.31
N GLY A 70 1.76 -15.68 -4.34
CA GLY A 70 1.22 -17.01 -4.56
C GLY A 70 1.62 -17.65 -5.86
N ILE A 71 1.78 -16.86 -6.89
CA ILE A 71 2.10 -17.40 -8.20
C ILE A 71 3.57 -17.76 -8.37
N MET A 72 4.39 -17.35 -7.44
CA MET A 72 5.83 -17.57 -7.57
C MET A 72 6.31 -18.75 -6.75
N ALA A 73 5.42 -19.62 -6.40
CA ALA A 73 5.73 -20.69 -5.46
C ALA A 73 6.91 -21.55 -5.88
N ASN A 74 7.08 -21.76 -7.15
CA ASN A 74 8.13 -22.66 -7.64
C ASN A 74 9.32 -21.94 -8.25
N SER A 75 9.38 -20.63 -8.10
CA SER A 75 10.48 -19.88 -8.70
C SER A 75 11.76 -20.02 -7.90
N ILE A 76 12.89 -20.11 -8.60
CA ILE A 76 14.18 -20.12 -7.93
C ILE A 76 14.52 -18.73 -7.38
N TYR A 77 13.81 -17.70 -7.83
CA TYR A 77 14.03 -16.34 -7.35
C TYR A 77 13.13 -16.00 -6.17
N ARG A 78 12.49 -17.00 -5.64
CA ARG A 78 11.51 -16.82 -4.59
C ARG A 78 12.05 -16.08 -3.37
N ALA A 79 13.31 -16.37 -2.99
CA ALA A 79 13.89 -15.72 -1.83
C ALA A 79 14.01 -14.21 -2.01
N ASP A 80 14.50 -13.80 -3.18
CA ASP A 80 14.61 -12.37 -3.47
C ASP A 80 13.26 -11.70 -3.54
N PHE A 81 12.31 -12.38 -4.15
CA PHE A 81 10.95 -11.88 -4.29
C PHE A 81 10.31 -11.66 -2.92
N ILE A 82 10.43 -12.65 -2.04
CA ILE A 82 9.91 -12.56 -0.68
C ILE A 82 10.58 -11.44 0.08
N MET A 83 11.89 -11.30 -0.07
CA MET A 83 12.64 -10.25 0.60
C MET A 83 12.15 -8.87 0.19
N GLN A 84 11.95 -8.66 -1.11
CA GLN A 84 11.44 -7.37 -1.60
C GLN A 84 10.06 -7.08 -1.07
N ASN A 85 9.19 -8.08 -1.08
CA ASN A 85 7.83 -7.91 -0.56
C ASN A 85 7.84 -7.59 0.92
N MET A 86 8.70 -8.25 1.69
CA MET A 86 8.80 -7.98 3.11
C MET A 86 9.29 -6.57 3.37
N LYS A 87 10.26 -6.09 2.58
CA LYS A 87 10.71 -4.71 2.72
C LYS A 87 9.59 -3.72 2.48
N MET A 88 8.83 -3.92 1.41
CA MET A 88 7.71 -3.04 1.09
C MET A 88 6.68 -3.03 2.21
N GLN A 89 6.32 -4.21 2.68
CA GLN A 89 5.34 -4.32 3.76
C GLN A 89 5.85 -3.65 5.02
N CYS A 90 7.07 -3.95 5.41
CA CYS A 90 7.63 -3.38 6.64
C CYS A 90 7.71 -1.85 6.57
N ASN A 91 8.12 -1.33 5.42
CA ASN A 91 8.24 0.12 5.28
C ASN A 91 6.88 0.81 5.39
N VAL A 92 5.87 0.25 4.72
CA VAL A 92 4.54 0.84 4.77
C VAL A 92 3.92 0.71 6.15
N ILE A 93 4.01 -0.47 6.74
CA ILE A 93 3.42 -0.71 8.06
C ILE A 93 4.11 0.15 9.12
N SER A 94 5.43 0.23 9.07
CA SER A 94 6.20 1.03 10.01
C SER A 94 5.84 2.51 9.92
N SER A 95 5.75 3.03 8.70
CA SER A 95 5.39 4.44 8.50
C SER A 95 3.94 4.71 8.90
N ALA A 96 3.04 3.78 8.60
CA ALA A 96 1.65 3.94 9.01
C ALA A 96 1.56 4.01 10.54
N TYR A 97 2.32 3.17 11.22
CA TYR A 97 2.32 3.15 12.68
C TYR A 97 2.89 4.46 13.24
N SER A 98 4.03 4.89 12.74
CA SER A 98 4.68 6.08 13.30
C SER A 98 3.91 7.36 12.97
N HIS A 99 3.13 7.37 11.90
CA HIS A 99 2.32 8.54 11.54
C HIS A 99 0.88 8.43 12.03
N LYS A 100 0.61 7.44 12.88
CA LYS A 100 -0.68 7.28 13.56
C LYS A 100 -1.85 7.18 12.60
N VAL A 101 -1.68 6.41 11.56
CA VAL A 101 -2.75 6.13 10.61
C VAL A 101 -3.89 5.41 11.35
N GLN A 102 -5.12 5.84 11.11
CA GLN A 102 -6.28 5.31 11.82
C GLN A 102 -6.58 3.88 11.47
N LYS A 103 -6.45 3.52 10.20
CA LYS A 103 -6.77 2.18 9.74
C LYS A 103 -5.74 1.70 8.74
N LEU A 104 -5.30 0.47 8.94
CA LEU A 104 -4.39 -0.20 8.02
C LEU A 104 -5.02 -1.52 7.63
N LEU A 105 -5.31 -1.67 6.35
CA LEU A 105 -5.83 -2.92 5.81
C LEU A 105 -4.72 -3.61 5.03
N PHE A 106 -4.34 -4.77 5.50
CA PHE A 106 -3.29 -5.55 4.86
C PHE A 106 -3.94 -6.73 4.13
N LEU A 107 -3.70 -6.80 2.84
CA LEU A 107 -4.24 -7.88 2.03
C LEU A 107 -3.20 -8.98 1.90
N GLY A 108 -3.40 -10.03 2.64
CA GLY A 108 -2.53 -11.18 2.57
C GLY A 108 -2.76 -11.97 1.30
N SER A 109 -1.79 -12.75 0.93
CA SER A 109 -1.88 -13.59 -0.26
C SER A 109 -2.66 -14.88 0.03
#